data_5e5fbfe8ed8dba38fdf204df72cd06a1
#
_entry.id   5e5fbfe8ed8dba38fdf204df72cd06a1
#
_cell.length_a   1.000
_cell.length_b   1.000
_cell.length_c   1.000
_cell.angle_alpha   90.00
_cell.angle_beta   90.00
_cell.angle_gamma   90.00
#
_symmetry.space_group_name_H-M   'P 1'
#
loop_
_entity.id
_entity.type
_entity.pdbx_description
1 polymer ?
#
loop_
_entity_poly.entity_id
_entity_poly.type
_entity_poly.pdbx_seq_one_letter_code
_entity_poly.pdbx_strand_id
1 'polypeptide(L)'
;DCDYISDALLLSTTFSNGKIQTAAGTCYSGLIIPDSHNILTPEVKAHIDNLRAAGAHIIIGTAAADMAHAAKAEEMKTRYGLKLIRRSNDKGHHYFIANLTPNDIQGYTSLSVPMDAAIWFDPMTGKRERADIDNGNILLSLRSGESIILQTFDKVDNSLLDELAGLPVRCGWSSDEGTEKELSAWSLRFAECTPDNGKTYDL
;
A
#
# COMPACT_ATOMS: atom_id res chain seq x y z
N ASP A 1 6.14 -0.72 4.42
CA ASP A 1 6.87 -2.00 4.34
C ASP A 1 7.90 -2.05 5.45
N CYS A 2 8.19 -3.24 5.97
CA CYS A 2 9.23 -3.46 6.96
C CYS A 2 9.98 -4.74 6.60
N ASP A 3 11.26 -4.78 6.97
CA ASP A 3 12.13 -5.94 6.86
C ASP A 3 12.59 -6.36 8.25
N TYR A 4 12.89 -7.65 8.40
CA TYR A 4 13.51 -8.15 9.62
C TYR A 4 15.03 -8.02 9.51
N ILE A 5 15.67 -7.66 10.63
CA ILE A 5 17.11 -7.52 10.71
C ILE A 5 17.64 -8.41 11.85
N SER A 6 18.75 -9.11 11.62
CA SER A 6 19.45 -9.85 12.67
C SER A 6 20.34 -8.91 13.49
N ASP A 7 20.69 -9.33 14.72
CA ASP A 7 21.59 -8.58 15.59
C ASP A 7 22.92 -8.25 14.90
N ALA A 8 23.52 -9.21 14.20
CA ALA A 8 24.77 -9.02 13.49
C ALA A 8 24.69 -7.95 12.39
N LEU A 9 23.60 -7.92 11.64
CA LEU A 9 23.37 -6.91 10.61
C LEU A 9 23.02 -5.56 11.24
N LEU A 10 22.27 -5.54 12.33
CA LEU A 10 21.93 -4.31 13.05
C LEU A 10 23.18 -3.62 13.58
N LEU A 11 24.12 -4.37 14.16
CA LEU A 11 25.40 -3.83 14.64
C LEU A 11 26.25 -3.19 13.54
N SER A 12 26.03 -3.55 12.27
CA SER A 12 26.72 -2.95 11.11
C SER A 12 26.02 -1.73 10.52
N THR A 13 24.86 -1.34 11.07
CA THR A 13 24.12 -0.17 10.56
C THR A 13 24.72 1.14 11.03
N THR A 14 24.50 2.19 10.25
CA THR A 14 24.88 3.57 10.57
C THR A 14 23.69 4.49 10.44
N PHE A 15 23.74 5.68 11.05
CA PHE A 15 22.74 6.71 10.87
C PHE A 15 23.33 7.88 10.09
N SER A 16 22.76 8.19 8.94
CA SER A 16 23.15 9.32 8.11
C SER A 16 21.97 9.88 7.33
N ASN A 17 21.95 11.19 7.09
CA ASN A 17 20.92 11.87 6.32
C ASN A 17 19.48 11.58 6.82
N GLY A 18 19.30 11.46 8.14
CA GLY A 18 18.00 11.19 8.74
C GLY A 18 17.49 9.75 8.58
N LYS A 19 18.34 8.81 8.15
CA LYS A 19 17.96 7.41 7.92
C LYS A 19 18.99 6.44 8.52
N ILE A 20 18.50 5.27 8.91
CA ILE A 20 19.34 4.13 9.29
C ILE A 20 19.75 3.42 8.00
N GLN A 21 21.04 3.28 7.80
CA GLN A 21 21.60 2.65 6.60
C GLN A 21 22.28 1.34 6.94
N THR A 22 21.98 0.28 6.18
CA THR A 22 22.69 -1.00 6.27
C THR A 22 24.01 -0.94 5.53
N ALA A 23 24.90 -1.89 5.80
CA ALA A 23 26.16 -2.03 5.06
C ALA A 23 25.97 -2.24 3.54
N ALA A 24 24.83 -2.80 3.13
CA ALA A 24 24.46 -2.97 1.72
C ALA A 24 23.89 -1.69 1.07
N GLY A 25 23.74 -0.60 1.83
CA GLY A 25 23.24 0.68 1.32
C GLY A 25 21.73 0.88 1.41
N THR A 26 20.96 -0.10 1.88
CA THR A 26 19.52 0.06 2.09
C THR A 26 19.24 1.03 3.23
N CYS A 27 18.29 1.94 3.03
CA CYS A 27 17.95 3.01 3.98
C CYS A 27 16.56 2.80 4.57
N TYR A 28 16.44 2.95 5.90
CA TYR A 28 15.21 2.83 6.66
C TYR A 28 14.91 4.11 7.44
N SER A 29 13.63 4.45 7.54
CA SER A 29 13.17 5.63 8.28
C SER A 29 13.18 5.45 9.79
N GLY A 30 13.20 4.22 10.28
CA GLY A 30 13.23 3.90 11.71
C GLY A 30 13.48 2.43 11.98
N LEU A 31 13.75 2.11 13.22
CA LEU A 31 13.90 0.76 13.74
C LEU A 31 12.76 0.47 14.71
N ILE A 32 12.07 -0.66 14.50
CA ILE A 32 11.01 -1.15 15.39
C ILE A 32 11.57 -2.28 16.24
N ILE A 33 11.45 -2.14 17.54
CA ILE A 33 11.83 -3.16 18.53
C ILE A 33 10.53 -3.69 19.13
N PRO A 34 10.11 -4.93 18.82
CA PRO A 34 8.92 -5.52 19.43
C PRO A 34 9.04 -5.62 20.95
N ASP A 35 7.99 -5.27 21.66
CA ASP A 35 7.98 -5.21 23.12
C ASP A 35 7.95 -6.59 23.79
N SER A 36 7.72 -7.62 23.01
CA SER A 36 7.43 -8.97 23.49
C SER A 36 8.65 -9.76 23.87
N HIS A 37 9.55 -9.43 24.57
CA HIS A 37 10.74 -10.19 25.07
C HIS A 37 12.08 -9.55 24.67
N ASN A 38 12.35 -8.40 25.20
CA ASN A 38 13.63 -7.69 25.10
C ASN A 38 14.85 -8.52 25.55
N ILE A 39 15.17 -9.56 24.80
CA ILE A 39 16.44 -10.30 24.94
C ILE A 39 17.46 -9.67 24.00
N LEU A 40 17.69 -8.37 24.15
CA LEU A 40 18.76 -7.70 23.44
C LEU A 40 20.06 -7.92 24.18
N THR A 41 21.12 -8.30 23.45
CA THR A 41 22.46 -8.36 24.02
C THR A 41 22.92 -6.95 24.43
N PRO A 42 23.83 -6.83 25.43
CA PRO A 42 24.34 -5.52 25.84
C PRO A 42 24.93 -4.70 24.66
N GLU A 43 25.58 -5.37 23.72
CA GLU A 43 26.14 -4.76 22.51
C GLU A 43 25.08 -4.16 21.61
N VAL A 44 24.04 -4.94 21.31
CA VAL A 44 22.91 -4.48 20.48
C VAL A 44 22.20 -3.31 21.14
N LYS A 45 21.98 -3.38 22.46
CA LYS A 45 21.37 -2.29 23.22
C LYS A 45 22.21 -1.01 23.13
N ALA A 46 23.51 -1.11 23.34
CA ALA A 46 24.42 0.04 23.24
C ALA A 46 24.41 0.63 21.83
N HIS A 47 24.38 -0.21 20.79
CA HIS A 47 24.31 0.25 19.40
C HIS A 47 22.98 0.99 19.11
N ILE A 48 21.85 0.47 19.59
CA ILE A 48 20.54 1.11 19.47
C ILE A 48 20.53 2.48 20.17
N ASP A 49 21.13 2.56 21.38
CA ASP A 49 21.22 3.81 22.11
C ASP A 49 22.11 4.83 21.36
N ASN A 50 23.19 4.39 20.71
CA ASN A 50 24.02 5.23 19.85
C ASN A 50 23.25 5.73 18.62
N LEU A 51 22.50 4.86 17.94
CA LEU A 51 21.64 5.26 16.82
C LEU A 51 20.60 6.30 17.25
N ARG A 52 19.96 6.08 18.41
CA ARG A 52 18.99 7.03 19.00
C ARG A 52 19.66 8.37 19.32
N ALA A 53 20.83 8.36 19.94
CA ALA A 53 21.58 9.57 20.24
C ALA A 53 22.00 10.34 18.98
N ALA A 54 22.26 9.63 17.87
CA ALA A 54 22.51 10.22 16.57
C ALA A 54 21.24 10.79 15.87
N GLY A 55 20.06 10.57 16.44
CA GLY A 55 18.79 11.06 15.92
C GLY A 55 17.96 10.04 15.16
N ALA A 56 18.33 8.76 15.17
CA ALA A 56 17.55 7.71 14.54
C ALA A 56 16.20 7.53 15.25
N HIS A 57 15.17 7.29 14.45
CA HIS A 57 13.83 7.01 14.96
C HIS A 57 13.73 5.56 15.45
N ILE A 58 13.67 5.39 16.76
CA ILE A 58 13.59 4.07 17.41
C ILE A 58 12.20 3.94 18.06
N ILE A 59 11.44 2.97 17.62
CA ILE A 59 10.10 2.66 18.09
C ILE A 59 10.18 1.42 18.97
N ILE A 60 9.67 1.51 20.19
CA ILE A 60 9.55 0.36 21.09
C ILE A 60 8.08 -0.04 21.14
N GLY A 61 7.81 -1.31 20.82
CA GLY A 61 6.46 -1.82 20.69
C GLY A 61 5.98 -1.91 19.23
N THR A 62 4.78 -2.42 19.07
CA THR A 62 4.14 -2.64 17.75
C THR A 62 2.78 -1.94 17.64
N ALA A 63 2.45 -1.04 18.55
CA ALA A 63 1.20 -0.30 18.51
C ALA A 63 1.16 0.62 17.28
N ALA A 64 0.00 0.67 16.61
CA ALA A 64 -0.17 1.47 15.40
C ALA A 64 0.12 2.97 15.63
N ALA A 65 -0.16 3.47 16.83
CA ALA A 65 0.11 4.85 17.21
C ALA A 65 1.62 5.16 17.19
N ASP A 66 2.45 4.24 17.67
CA ASP A 66 3.90 4.43 17.71
C ASP A 66 4.49 4.36 16.29
N MET A 67 3.96 3.47 15.45
CA MET A 67 4.38 3.35 14.06
C MET A 67 3.96 4.54 13.19
N ALA A 68 2.88 5.22 13.53
CA ALA A 68 2.40 6.40 12.79
C ALA A 68 3.40 7.57 12.82
N HIS A 69 4.28 7.61 13.82
CA HIS A 69 5.36 8.60 13.89
C HIS A 69 6.52 8.30 12.93
N ALA A 70 6.71 7.04 12.55
CA ALA A 70 7.80 6.63 11.67
C ALA A 70 7.41 6.60 10.18
N ALA A 71 6.14 6.35 9.88
CA ALA A 71 5.66 6.23 8.51
C ALA A 71 4.21 6.70 8.38
N LYS A 72 3.95 7.50 7.35
CA LYS A 72 2.57 7.88 7.00
C LYS A 72 1.85 6.65 6.44
N ALA A 73 0.76 6.25 7.07
CA ALA A 73 -0.10 5.19 6.53
C ALA A 73 -0.86 5.68 5.31
N GLU A 74 -1.10 4.78 4.36
CA GLU A 74 -1.96 5.07 3.20
C GLU A 74 -3.42 5.26 3.65
N GLU A 75 -4.06 6.36 3.22
CA GLU A 75 -5.46 6.63 3.53
C GLU A 75 -6.38 5.54 2.98
N MET A 76 -6.06 4.98 1.83
CA MET A 76 -6.78 3.84 1.25
C MET A 76 -6.89 2.66 2.23
N LYS A 77 -5.87 2.44 3.04
CA LYS A 77 -5.86 1.38 4.06
C LYS A 77 -6.62 1.79 5.31
N THR A 78 -6.37 3.00 5.81
CA THR A 78 -6.89 3.44 7.12
C THR A 78 -8.37 3.86 7.05
N ARG A 79 -8.77 4.52 5.97
CA ARG A 79 -10.15 5.01 5.78
C ARG A 79 -11.07 3.98 5.15
N TYR A 80 -10.59 3.28 4.12
CA TYR A 80 -11.42 2.38 3.32
C TYR A 80 -11.18 0.90 3.61
N GLY A 81 -10.17 0.54 4.42
CA GLY A 81 -9.88 -0.85 4.75
C GLY A 81 -9.28 -1.68 3.61
N LEU A 82 -8.85 -1.02 2.53
CA LEU A 82 -8.29 -1.69 1.37
C LEU A 82 -6.99 -2.41 1.72
N LYS A 83 -6.73 -3.49 1.00
CA LYS A 83 -5.43 -4.16 1.01
C LYS A 83 -4.58 -3.62 -0.13
N LEU A 84 -3.34 -3.31 0.17
CA LEU A 84 -2.43 -2.78 -0.84
C LEU A 84 -0.99 -3.19 -0.60
N ILE A 85 -0.25 -3.29 -1.69
CA ILE A 85 1.21 -3.44 -1.71
C ILE A 85 1.74 -2.31 -2.58
N ARG A 86 2.73 -1.57 -2.07
CA ARG A 86 3.42 -0.51 -2.81
C ARG A 86 4.85 -0.91 -3.10
N ARG A 87 5.30 -0.64 -4.31
CA ARG A 87 6.69 -0.79 -4.74
C ARG A 87 7.16 0.47 -5.41
N SER A 88 8.38 0.91 -5.11
CA SER A 88 9.03 2.01 -5.82
C SER A 88 9.66 1.51 -7.13
N ASN A 89 9.73 2.40 -8.11
CA ASN A 89 10.45 2.23 -9.37
C ASN A 89 11.17 3.54 -9.73
N ASP A 90 11.88 3.57 -10.85
CA ASP A 90 12.70 4.72 -11.25
C ASP A 90 11.88 6.00 -11.56
N LYS A 91 10.56 5.89 -11.77
CA LYS A 91 9.69 7.01 -12.15
C LYS A 91 8.68 7.39 -11.07
N GLY A 92 8.53 6.56 -10.02
CA GLY A 92 7.53 6.75 -8.97
C GLY A 92 7.21 5.44 -8.25
N HIS A 93 5.92 5.07 -8.19
CA HIS A 93 5.48 3.90 -7.44
C HIS A 93 4.42 3.09 -8.21
N HIS A 94 4.38 1.80 -7.92
CA HIS A 94 3.27 0.93 -8.29
C HIS A 94 2.55 0.46 -7.02
N TYR A 95 1.23 0.57 -7.04
CA TYR A 95 0.35 0.03 -6.01
C TYR A 95 -0.47 -1.09 -6.62
N PHE A 96 -0.46 -2.27 -6.03
CA PHE A 96 -1.52 -3.25 -6.20
C PHE A 96 -2.54 -3.03 -5.10
N ILE A 97 -3.79 -2.79 -5.45
CA ILE A 97 -4.87 -2.43 -4.54
C ILE A 97 -6.01 -3.43 -4.71
N ALA A 98 -6.51 -3.99 -3.61
CA ALA A 98 -7.64 -4.92 -3.62
C ALA A 98 -8.69 -4.48 -2.60
N ASN A 99 -9.95 -4.45 -3.03
CA ASN A 99 -11.10 -4.23 -2.18
C ASN A 99 -11.65 -5.58 -1.71
N LEU A 100 -11.21 -6.03 -0.56
CA LEU A 100 -11.72 -7.25 0.09
C LEU A 100 -12.83 -6.94 1.12
N THR A 101 -13.37 -5.72 1.10
CA THR A 101 -14.50 -5.32 1.93
C THR A 101 -15.83 -5.66 1.24
N PRO A 102 -16.94 -5.78 1.98
CA PRO A 102 -18.24 -6.05 1.36
C PRO A 102 -18.85 -4.82 0.65
N ASN A 103 -18.19 -3.67 0.71
CA ASN A 103 -18.74 -2.41 0.19
C ASN A 103 -17.97 -1.95 -1.05
N ASP A 104 -18.71 -1.38 -1.99
CA ASP A 104 -18.16 -0.61 -3.08
C ASP A 104 -17.57 0.69 -2.54
N ILE A 105 -16.42 1.09 -3.05
CA ILE A 105 -15.69 2.27 -2.58
C ILE A 105 -15.53 3.25 -3.72
N GLN A 106 -15.98 4.49 -3.49
CA GLN A 106 -15.77 5.61 -4.40
C GLN A 106 -15.47 6.87 -3.59
N GLY A 107 -14.43 7.59 -3.98
CA GLY A 107 -14.08 8.88 -3.37
C GLY A 107 -12.63 9.26 -3.60
N TYR A 108 -12.34 10.52 -3.34
CA TYR A 108 -10.96 10.99 -3.40
C TYR A 108 -10.17 10.53 -2.17
N THR A 109 -8.93 10.14 -2.40
CA THR A 109 -8.00 9.65 -1.37
C THR A 109 -6.60 10.21 -1.60
N SER A 110 -5.91 10.54 -0.51
CA SER A 110 -4.52 10.96 -0.57
C SER A 110 -3.58 9.75 -0.62
N LEU A 111 -2.42 9.93 -1.24
CA LEU A 111 -1.32 8.99 -1.15
C LEU A 111 -0.31 9.42 -0.09
N SER A 112 0.41 8.47 0.48
CA SER A 112 1.49 8.76 1.43
C SER A 112 2.78 9.23 0.76
N VAL A 113 2.85 9.15 -0.57
CA VAL A 113 3.96 9.61 -1.40
C VAL A 113 3.50 10.74 -2.32
N PRO A 114 4.38 11.68 -2.68
CA PRO A 114 4.07 12.71 -3.68
C PRO A 114 3.89 12.06 -5.05
N MET A 115 3.10 12.71 -5.90
CA MET A 115 2.92 12.35 -7.30
C MET A 115 2.52 13.58 -8.12
N ASP A 116 2.99 13.65 -9.34
CA ASP A 116 2.56 14.65 -10.34
C ASP A 116 1.49 14.09 -11.27
N ALA A 117 1.49 12.78 -11.51
CA ALA A 117 0.51 12.09 -12.33
C ALA A 117 0.31 10.64 -11.89
N ALA A 118 -0.81 10.03 -12.31
CA ALA A 118 -1.05 8.62 -12.07
C ALA A 118 -1.92 7.98 -13.17
N ILE A 119 -1.72 6.67 -13.36
CA ILE A 119 -2.46 5.83 -14.31
C ILE A 119 -3.02 4.63 -13.56
N TRP A 120 -4.30 4.38 -13.75
CA TRP A 120 -4.95 3.15 -13.36
C TRP A 120 -4.75 2.08 -14.43
N PHE A 121 -4.44 0.88 -14.02
CA PHE A 121 -4.30 -0.29 -14.88
C PHE A 121 -5.11 -1.46 -14.31
N ASP A 122 -6.06 -1.94 -15.10
CA ASP A 122 -6.80 -3.14 -14.78
C ASP A 122 -6.07 -4.37 -15.38
N PRO A 123 -5.47 -5.22 -14.54
CA PRO A 123 -4.69 -6.37 -15.03
C PRO A 123 -5.58 -7.46 -15.64
N MET A 124 -6.89 -7.47 -15.37
CA MET A 124 -7.81 -8.47 -15.90
C MET A 124 -8.24 -8.17 -17.33
N THR A 125 -8.38 -6.89 -17.65
CA THR A 125 -8.86 -6.44 -18.98
C THR A 125 -7.76 -5.80 -19.82
N GLY A 126 -6.64 -5.43 -19.22
CA GLY A 126 -5.57 -4.65 -19.86
C GLY A 126 -5.93 -3.16 -20.01
N LYS A 127 -7.07 -2.71 -19.50
CA LYS A 127 -7.52 -1.34 -19.61
C LYS A 127 -6.61 -0.41 -18.83
N ARG A 128 -6.25 0.72 -19.45
CA ARG A 128 -5.48 1.80 -18.84
C ARG A 128 -6.28 3.08 -18.87
N GLU A 129 -6.29 3.80 -17.77
CA GLU A 129 -7.03 5.05 -17.60
C GLU A 129 -6.18 6.04 -16.81
N ARG A 130 -6.19 7.31 -17.20
CA ARG A 130 -5.57 8.36 -16.42
C ARG A 130 -6.36 8.55 -15.11
N ALA A 131 -5.63 8.69 -14.01
CA ALA A 131 -6.26 9.01 -12.74
C ALA A 131 -6.83 10.45 -12.78
N ASP A 132 -8.03 10.62 -12.24
CA ASP A 132 -8.58 11.93 -11.92
C ASP A 132 -7.94 12.41 -10.62
N ILE A 133 -7.28 13.56 -10.68
CA ILE A 133 -6.52 14.12 -9.56
C ILE A 133 -7.11 15.50 -9.24
N ASP A 134 -7.59 15.65 -8.01
CA ASP A 134 -8.06 16.91 -7.47
C ASP A 134 -7.32 17.27 -6.18
N ASN A 135 -6.67 18.43 -6.16
CA ASN A 135 -5.90 18.92 -5.02
C ASN A 135 -4.91 17.90 -4.44
N GLY A 136 -4.24 17.12 -5.30
CA GLY A 136 -3.28 16.08 -4.91
C GLY A 136 -3.91 14.78 -4.40
N ASN A 137 -5.24 14.66 -4.45
CA ASN A 137 -5.97 13.43 -4.16
C ASN A 137 -6.38 12.74 -5.46
N ILE A 138 -6.39 11.42 -5.48
CA ILE A 138 -6.83 10.63 -6.62
C ILE A 138 -8.26 10.13 -6.42
N LEU A 139 -9.04 10.10 -7.49
CA LEU A 139 -10.34 9.43 -7.47
C LEU A 139 -10.14 7.92 -7.48
N LEU A 140 -10.51 7.30 -6.37
CA LEU A 140 -10.60 5.86 -6.21
C LEU A 140 -12.04 5.41 -6.52
N SER A 141 -12.19 4.40 -7.37
CA SER A 141 -13.47 3.77 -7.69
C SER A 141 -13.21 2.28 -7.84
N LEU A 142 -13.64 1.48 -6.85
CA LEU A 142 -13.32 0.06 -6.77
C LEU A 142 -14.48 -0.71 -6.12
N ARG A 143 -15.09 -1.61 -6.86
CA ARG A 143 -16.20 -2.44 -6.34
C ARG A 143 -15.69 -3.48 -5.35
N SER A 144 -16.59 -4.01 -4.54
CA SER A 144 -16.29 -5.16 -3.67
C SER A 144 -15.76 -6.33 -4.49
N GLY A 145 -14.65 -6.93 -4.05
CA GLY A 145 -13.99 -8.04 -4.75
C GLY A 145 -13.06 -7.64 -5.89
N GLU A 146 -13.03 -6.37 -6.29
CA GLU A 146 -12.14 -5.91 -7.36
C GLU A 146 -10.72 -5.63 -6.88
N SER A 147 -9.79 -5.74 -7.84
CA SER A 147 -8.40 -5.31 -7.67
C SER A 147 -7.93 -4.49 -8.86
N ILE A 148 -7.02 -3.57 -8.61
CA ILE A 148 -6.48 -2.67 -9.64
C ILE A 148 -5.03 -2.31 -9.33
N ILE A 149 -4.29 -1.93 -10.35
CA ILE A 149 -2.94 -1.39 -10.21
C ILE A 149 -3.00 0.12 -10.42
N LEU A 150 -2.35 0.88 -9.53
CA LEU A 150 -2.09 2.29 -9.70
C LEU A 150 -0.59 2.49 -9.94
N GLN A 151 -0.25 3.15 -11.02
CA GLN A 151 1.11 3.62 -11.29
C GLN A 151 1.15 5.12 -11.05
N THR A 152 2.02 5.59 -10.16
CA THR A 152 2.27 7.01 -9.92
C THR A 152 3.58 7.45 -10.54
N PHE A 153 3.68 8.73 -10.84
CA PHE A 153 4.85 9.36 -11.41
C PHE A 153 5.23 10.57 -10.57
N ASP A 154 6.48 10.60 -10.12
CA ASP A 154 7.03 11.69 -9.29
C ASP A 154 7.26 12.96 -10.11
N LYS A 155 7.45 12.81 -11.43
CA LYS A 155 7.62 13.89 -12.39
C LYS A 155 6.99 13.54 -13.72
N VAL A 156 6.44 14.55 -14.39
CA VAL A 156 5.86 14.44 -15.71
C VAL A 156 6.81 15.02 -16.75
N ASP A 157 7.27 14.19 -17.67
CA ASP A 157 8.00 14.61 -18.87
C ASP A 157 7.09 14.69 -20.10
N ASN A 158 7.59 15.19 -21.22
CA ASN A 158 6.81 15.36 -22.44
C ASN A 158 6.28 14.02 -22.98
N SER A 159 7.04 12.93 -22.85
CA SER A 159 6.63 11.60 -23.31
C SER A 159 5.44 11.08 -22.49
N LEU A 160 5.47 11.31 -21.19
CA LEU A 160 4.36 10.93 -20.29
C LEU A 160 3.13 11.82 -20.54
N LEU A 161 3.33 13.12 -20.84
CA LEU A 161 2.21 14.01 -21.19
C LEU A 161 1.47 13.51 -22.44
N ASP A 162 2.17 13.10 -23.47
CA ASP A 162 1.58 12.55 -24.70
C ASP A 162 0.84 11.24 -24.41
N GLU A 163 1.40 10.36 -23.57
CA GLU A 163 0.76 9.13 -23.13
C GLU A 163 -0.53 9.42 -22.36
N LEU A 164 -0.48 10.32 -21.38
CA LEU A 164 -1.63 10.69 -20.54
C LEU A 164 -2.75 11.35 -21.37
N ALA A 165 -2.40 12.14 -22.37
CA ALA A 165 -3.38 12.78 -23.26
C ALA A 165 -4.17 11.76 -24.09
N GLY A 166 -3.58 10.61 -24.42
CA GLY A 166 -4.22 9.53 -25.15
C GLY A 166 -5.10 8.62 -24.30
N LEU A 167 -5.03 8.72 -22.96
CA LEU A 167 -5.79 7.85 -22.07
C LEU A 167 -7.11 8.49 -21.63
N PRO A 168 -8.22 7.71 -21.56
CA PRO A 168 -9.46 8.18 -20.95
C PRO A 168 -9.21 8.46 -19.47
N VAL A 169 -9.95 9.42 -18.92
CA VAL A 169 -9.95 9.69 -17.48
C VAL A 169 -10.81 8.64 -16.78
N ARG A 170 -10.30 8.03 -15.71
CA ARG A 170 -11.12 7.15 -14.88
C ARG A 170 -12.12 7.99 -14.10
N CYS A 171 -13.38 7.84 -14.45
CA CYS A 171 -14.50 8.43 -13.74
C CYS A 171 -15.01 7.46 -12.67
N GLY A 172 -15.62 8.00 -11.62
CA GLY A 172 -16.45 7.22 -10.72
C GLY A 172 -17.73 6.77 -11.44
N TRP A 173 -18.40 5.76 -10.89
CA TRP A 173 -19.76 5.45 -11.35
C TRP A 173 -20.74 6.52 -10.87
N SER A 174 -21.74 6.84 -11.70
CA SER A 174 -22.82 7.70 -11.29
C SER A 174 -23.80 6.93 -10.38
N SER A 175 -24.37 7.61 -9.40
CA SER A 175 -25.38 7.04 -8.51
C SER A 175 -26.70 6.66 -9.25
N ASP A 176 -26.83 7.08 -10.50
CA ASP A 176 -28.03 6.86 -11.32
C ASP A 176 -27.94 5.61 -12.23
N GLU A 177 -26.79 4.97 -12.34
CA GLU A 177 -26.74 3.64 -12.91
C GLU A 177 -27.39 2.69 -11.91
N GLY A 178 -28.70 2.48 -12.10
CA GLY A 178 -29.53 1.56 -11.35
C GLY A 178 -28.76 0.25 -11.17
N THR A 179 -28.58 -0.13 -9.93
CA THR A 179 -27.96 -1.35 -9.50
C THR A 179 -28.72 -2.56 -10.02
N GLU A 180 -28.58 -2.90 -11.29
CA GLU A 180 -28.51 -4.31 -11.62
C GLU A 180 -27.18 -4.80 -11.07
N LYS A 181 -27.21 -5.25 -9.81
CA LYS A 181 -26.22 -6.14 -9.29
C LYS A 181 -26.28 -7.38 -10.18
N GLU A 182 -25.49 -7.43 -11.23
CA GLU A 182 -24.97 -8.70 -11.69
C GLU A 182 -24.20 -9.23 -10.48
N LEU A 183 -24.86 -10.07 -9.72
CA LEU A 183 -24.21 -10.96 -8.78
C LEU A 183 -23.09 -11.61 -9.58
N SER A 184 -21.85 -11.26 -9.28
CA SER A 184 -20.71 -11.81 -9.99
C SER A 184 -20.88 -13.33 -9.98
N ALA A 185 -20.62 -13.99 -11.09
CA ALA A 185 -20.77 -15.44 -11.24
C ALA A 185 -20.03 -16.26 -10.15
N TRP A 186 -19.18 -15.62 -9.36
CA TRP A 186 -18.46 -16.17 -8.23
C TRP A 186 -19.33 -16.34 -6.97
N SER A 187 -20.24 -15.42 -6.67
CA SER A 187 -21.12 -15.57 -5.50
C SER A 187 -22.18 -16.65 -5.69
N LEU A 188 -22.54 -16.98 -6.94
CA LEU A 188 -23.46 -18.08 -7.26
C LEU A 188 -22.80 -19.46 -7.24
N ARG A 189 -21.51 -19.58 -7.50
CA ARG A 189 -20.80 -20.86 -7.50
C ARG A 189 -20.53 -21.43 -6.11
N PHE A 190 -20.49 -20.63 -5.07
CA PHE A 190 -20.33 -21.10 -3.70
C PHE A 190 -21.65 -21.57 -3.08
N ALA A 191 -22.79 -21.14 -3.58
CA ALA A 191 -24.09 -21.56 -3.07
C ALA A 191 -24.57 -22.90 -3.63
N GLU A 192 -23.96 -23.43 -4.72
CA GLU A 192 -24.40 -24.65 -5.42
C GLU A 192 -23.38 -25.78 -5.46
N CYS A 193 -22.29 -25.72 -4.68
CA CYS A 193 -21.40 -26.87 -4.52
C CYS A 193 -22.06 -27.91 -3.59
N THR A 194 -22.90 -28.77 -4.15
CA THR A 194 -23.23 -30.05 -3.52
C THR A 194 -22.12 -31.04 -3.89
N PRO A 195 -21.36 -31.54 -2.91
CA PRO A 195 -20.45 -32.65 -3.15
C PRO A 195 -21.23 -33.89 -3.52
N ASP A 196 -20.60 -34.80 -4.28
CA ASP A 196 -21.15 -36.01 -4.86
C ASP A 196 -21.94 -36.97 -3.94
N ASN A 197 -22.14 -36.66 -2.68
CA ASN A 197 -22.87 -37.46 -1.70
C ASN A 197 -24.03 -36.74 -1.02
N GLY A 198 -24.53 -35.64 -1.56
CA GLY A 198 -25.71 -34.94 -0.99
C GLY A 198 -25.49 -34.33 0.40
N LYS A 199 -24.25 -34.12 0.83
CA LYS A 199 -23.92 -33.41 2.07
C LYS A 199 -23.57 -31.96 1.75
N THR A 200 -24.35 -31.04 2.30
CA THR A 200 -24.05 -29.60 2.28
C THR A 200 -22.99 -29.31 3.34
N TYR A 201 -21.94 -28.64 2.98
CA TYR A 201 -20.97 -28.10 3.93
C TYR A 201 -21.16 -26.57 3.93
N ASP A 202 -21.50 -26.02 5.10
CA ASP A 202 -21.38 -24.59 5.37
C ASP A 202 -19.89 -24.27 5.56
N LEU A 203 -19.36 -23.35 4.76
CA LEU A 203 -18.01 -22.80 4.90
C LEU A 203 -18.07 -21.49 5.64
#